data_b56cba616dd4e95abf02a54d48c3e2b7
#
_entry.id   b56cba616dd4e95abf02a54d48c3e2b7
#
_cell.length_a   1.000
_cell.length_b   1.000
_cell.length_c   1.000
_cell.angle_alpha   90.00
_cell.angle_beta   90.00
_cell.angle_gamma   90.00
#
_symmetry.space_group_name_H-M   'P 1'
#
loop_
_entity.id
_entity.type
_entity.pdbx_description
1 polymer ?
#
loop_
_entity_poly.entity_id
_entity_poly.type
_entity_poly.pdbx_seq_one_letter_code
_entity_poly.pdbx_strand_id
1 'polypeptide(L)'
;MPEHSPTLPLRPTAPQRARPQRAGSRSHSILLALSGCAPALASATESAPSHLQQTGTLVGWIALAIFVLGYAFVVLEERLHLRKSKPMMLAAALIWALIAWHAHDSPAQSALVAGAFERIFLEFAELFFFLIVAMTFVGALTERGVFDALRAALVRRALSYRALFWITGALAFLLSPLLDNLTTALIMGSVLLAVGAGNARFIAIACVNLVVAANAGGAWSAFGDITTLMVWQAHKVEFLEFFRIFLPSLANWLVPALCMHFALPQGRPTVAGTAMRIRHGGVLTSVLFALTIAITIAGKQLLHLPPVFGMMAGLAMLQAQAYFIARRERAYPESLFRQTPDMASASNSDPRSNGSADQASRGYNLFEILERVEWDTLLFFYGVLIAVGGLATLGYLELASTLLYGHLGATWANVILGALSALVDNIPIMYAVLQMSPAMDHGQWLLVTLTTGVGGSLLSVGSAAGVALLGAARGQYTFSSHLRWTWAIALGYVASVLVHLTVNAQHFAAVAT
;
A
#
# COMPACT_ATOMS: atom_id res chain seq x y z
N MET A 1 19.58 39.90 65.63
CA MET A 1 20.94 40.05 66.18
C MET A 1 21.79 38.92 65.61
N PRO A 2 23.00 39.14 65.19
CA PRO A 2 23.54 40.16 64.25
C PRO A 2 24.13 39.48 63.01
N GLU A 3 24.13 40.14 61.86
CA GLU A 3 25.27 40.84 61.26
C GLU A 3 26.39 39.88 60.74
N HIS A 4 26.79 39.87 59.51
CA HIS A 4 27.51 40.89 58.76
C HIS A 4 27.57 40.54 57.26
N SER A 5 27.19 41.45 56.39
CA SER A 5 27.87 41.76 55.13
C SER A 5 29.14 42.59 55.49
N PRO A 6 30.07 42.95 54.63
CA PRO A 6 30.08 43.04 53.14
C PRO A 6 31.43 42.65 52.51
N THR A 7 31.62 42.70 51.24
CA THR A 7 32.33 43.67 50.42
C THR A 7 32.69 43.17 49.03
N LEU A 8 32.25 43.90 48.03
CA LEU A 8 32.95 44.09 46.74
C LEU A 8 34.22 44.95 46.97
N PRO A 9 35.29 44.90 46.12
CA PRO A 9 35.27 45.67 44.90
C PRO A 9 36.16 45.22 43.72
N LEU A 10 35.92 45.86 42.62
CA LEU A 10 36.72 46.53 41.60
C LEU A 10 37.11 45.77 40.29
N ARG A 11 36.53 46.29 39.24
CA ARG A 11 37.15 46.37 37.90
C ARG A 11 38.43 47.25 37.98
N PRO A 12 39.40 47.09 37.03
CA PRO A 12 39.29 47.85 35.79
C PRO A 12 39.98 47.24 34.51
N THR A 13 39.57 47.77 33.43
CA THR A 13 40.16 48.43 32.26
C THR A 13 40.64 47.60 31.08
N ALA A 14 40.00 47.85 29.96
CA ALA A 14 40.60 47.73 28.60
C ALA A 14 41.65 48.85 28.39
N PRO A 15 42.58 48.73 27.49
CA PRO A 15 42.46 49.35 26.18
C PRO A 15 43.16 48.53 25.05
N GLN A 16 42.97 48.73 23.83
CA GLN A 16 43.01 49.76 22.82
C GLN A 16 43.21 49.12 21.43
N ARG A 17 42.57 49.74 20.49
CA ARG A 17 42.66 49.52 19.03
C ARG A 17 44.06 49.78 18.46
N ALA A 18 44.41 49.03 17.41
CA ALA A 18 45.17 49.59 16.31
C ALA A 18 44.82 48.89 14.99
N ARG A 19 44.36 49.65 14.05
CA ARG A 19 44.31 49.47 12.59
C ARG A 19 45.52 50.18 11.98
N PRO A 20 45.75 50.14 10.68
CA PRO A 20 46.13 49.08 9.69
C PRO A 20 47.39 49.52 8.92
N GLN A 21 47.99 48.60 8.16
CA GLN A 21 48.77 49.09 7.00
C GLN A 21 48.71 48.12 5.83
N ARG A 22 48.48 48.70 4.69
CA ARG A 22 48.51 48.17 3.32
C ARG A 22 49.93 48.10 2.78
N ALA A 23 50.00 47.37 1.66
CA ALA A 23 51.02 47.33 0.57
C ALA A 23 52.03 46.17 0.73
N GLY A 24 52.27 45.39 -0.27
CA GLY A 24 52.27 45.51 -1.72
C GLY A 24 53.01 44.33 -2.26
N SER A 25 52.53 43.81 -3.37
CA SER A 25 53.23 43.52 -4.61
C SER A 25 54.43 42.54 -4.68
N ARG A 26 54.23 41.59 -5.59
CA ARG A 26 55.19 40.98 -6.53
C ARG A 26 55.91 39.67 -6.13
N SER A 27 55.46 38.62 -6.83
CA SER A 27 56.19 37.92 -7.93
C SER A 27 57.40 37.09 -7.54
N HIS A 28 57.38 35.94 -7.97
CA HIS A 28 58.25 34.97 -8.66
C HIS A 28 58.19 33.59 -8.01
N SER A 29 57.54 32.68 -8.69
CA SER A 29 58.12 31.66 -9.60
C SER A 29 59.42 31.01 -9.12
N ILE A 30 59.35 29.71 -9.17
CA ILE A 30 60.41 28.75 -9.56
C ILE A 30 60.40 27.53 -8.67
N LEU A 31 59.86 26.45 -9.25
CA LEU A 31 60.47 25.15 -9.54
C LEU A 31 60.93 24.32 -8.35
N LEU A 32 60.46 23.11 -8.23
CA LEU A 32 61.08 21.97 -8.89
C LEU A 32 60.25 20.71 -8.75
N ALA A 33 59.99 20.09 -9.86
CA ALA A 33 59.50 18.73 -10.01
C ALA A 33 60.41 17.74 -9.27
N LEU A 34 59.80 16.84 -8.52
CA LEU A 34 60.32 15.51 -8.33
C LEU A 34 59.19 14.51 -8.58
N SER A 35 59.22 14.02 -9.79
CA SER A 35 58.52 12.85 -10.29
C SER A 35 58.85 11.65 -9.39
N GLY A 36 57.90 11.28 -8.59
CA GLY A 36 57.80 9.95 -8.03
C GLY A 36 56.63 9.24 -8.73
N CYS A 37 56.92 8.52 -9.81
CA CYS A 37 56.01 7.52 -10.37
C CYS A 37 55.83 6.43 -9.30
N ALA A 38 54.76 6.55 -8.51
CA ALA A 38 54.15 5.40 -7.87
C ALA A 38 53.11 4.89 -8.86
N PRO A 39 53.12 3.63 -9.31
CA PRO A 39 52.01 3.07 -10.02
C PRO A 39 50.83 3.13 -9.07
N ALA A 40 49.80 3.91 -9.42
CA ALA A 40 48.49 3.75 -8.84
C ALA A 40 48.04 2.32 -9.17
N LEU A 41 48.28 1.43 -8.22
CA LEU A 41 47.48 0.24 -8.07
C LEU A 41 46.05 0.77 -7.91
N ALA A 42 45.34 0.88 -9.02
CA ALA A 42 43.89 0.84 -9.03
C ALA A 42 43.54 -0.51 -8.40
N SER A 43 43.44 -0.52 -7.09
CA SER A 43 42.68 -1.52 -6.39
C SER A 43 41.28 -1.39 -6.98
N ALA A 44 40.95 -2.29 -7.92
CA ALA A 44 39.58 -2.62 -8.17
C ALA A 44 39.05 -2.98 -6.78
N THR A 45 38.33 -2.05 -6.18
CA THR A 45 37.45 -2.33 -5.05
C THR A 45 36.45 -3.31 -5.66
N GLU A 46 36.74 -4.61 -5.58
CA GLU A 46 35.71 -5.63 -5.67
C GLU A 46 34.64 -5.15 -4.68
N SER A 47 33.53 -4.67 -5.21
CA SER A 47 32.37 -4.36 -4.41
C SER A 47 32.07 -5.61 -3.60
N ALA A 48 32.10 -5.49 -2.28
CA ALA A 48 31.83 -6.60 -1.36
C ALA A 48 30.53 -7.29 -1.84
N PRO A 49 30.51 -8.63 -1.91
CA PRO A 49 29.37 -9.36 -2.44
C PRO A 49 28.10 -8.93 -1.70
N SER A 50 27.08 -8.49 -2.44
CA SER A 50 25.83 -8.01 -1.87
C SER A 50 24.96 -9.14 -1.32
N HIS A 51 25.35 -10.40 -1.55
CA HIS A 51 24.62 -11.63 -1.17
C HIS A 51 25.58 -12.81 -0.96
N LEU A 52 25.07 -13.87 -0.31
CA LEU A 52 25.89 -15.02 0.13
C LEU A 52 26.18 -16.05 -0.98
N GLN A 53 25.58 -15.95 -2.17
CA GLN A 53 25.73 -16.89 -3.30
C GLN A 53 25.48 -18.37 -2.92
N GLN A 54 24.40 -18.64 -2.18
CA GLN A 54 24.09 -19.95 -1.63
C GLN A 54 23.02 -20.72 -2.42
N THR A 55 22.68 -20.31 -3.65
CA THR A 55 21.59 -20.89 -4.46
C THR A 55 21.80 -22.37 -4.80
N GLY A 56 23.07 -22.82 -4.95
CA GLY A 56 23.43 -24.20 -5.23
C GLY A 56 23.68 -25.08 -3.99
N THR A 57 23.59 -24.54 -2.78
CA THR A 57 23.91 -25.27 -1.55
C THR A 57 22.69 -25.89 -0.90
N LEU A 58 22.92 -26.84 0.02
CA LEU A 58 21.85 -27.44 0.81
C LEU A 58 21.05 -26.40 1.61
N VAL A 59 21.74 -25.37 2.15
CA VAL A 59 21.12 -24.27 2.88
C VAL A 59 20.16 -23.48 2.00
N GLY A 60 20.58 -23.16 0.77
CA GLY A 60 19.72 -22.50 -0.19
C GLY A 60 18.48 -23.35 -0.51
N TRP A 61 18.65 -24.63 -0.84
CA TRP A 61 17.53 -25.51 -1.14
C TRP A 61 16.53 -25.66 0.00
N ILE A 62 17.03 -25.76 1.25
CA ILE A 62 16.15 -25.80 2.44
C ILE A 62 15.40 -24.49 2.59
N ALA A 63 16.05 -23.35 2.44
CA ALA A 63 15.39 -22.05 2.53
C ALA A 63 14.29 -21.88 1.45
N LEU A 64 14.59 -22.27 0.22
CA LEU A 64 13.62 -22.26 -0.88
C LEU A 64 12.43 -23.20 -0.58
N ALA A 65 12.71 -24.41 -0.06
CA ALA A 65 11.66 -25.36 0.31
C ALA A 65 10.76 -24.80 1.43
N ILE A 66 11.34 -24.16 2.45
CA ILE A 66 10.58 -23.50 3.53
C ILE A 66 9.68 -22.40 2.95
N PHE A 67 10.18 -21.57 2.03
CA PHE A 67 9.41 -20.53 1.37
C PHE A 67 8.25 -21.11 0.57
N VAL A 68 8.52 -22.10 -0.29
CA VAL A 68 7.49 -22.76 -1.14
C VAL A 68 6.43 -23.43 -0.28
N LEU A 69 6.82 -24.13 0.79
CA LEU A 69 5.87 -24.73 1.74
C LEU A 69 5.04 -23.67 2.46
N GLY A 70 5.67 -22.61 2.96
CA GLY A 70 4.96 -21.48 3.58
C GLY A 70 3.93 -20.88 2.64
N TYR A 71 4.31 -20.68 1.38
CA TYR A 71 3.41 -20.13 0.36
C TYR A 71 2.30 -21.13 -0.05
N ALA A 72 2.58 -22.42 -0.10
CA ALA A 72 1.57 -23.44 -0.33
C ALA A 72 0.48 -23.42 0.75
N PHE A 73 0.85 -23.19 2.03
CA PHE A 73 -0.12 -22.99 3.12
C PHE A 73 -0.94 -21.72 2.95
N VAL A 74 -0.37 -20.65 2.41
CA VAL A 74 -1.12 -19.43 2.08
C VAL A 74 -2.19 -19.71 1.02
N VAL A 75 -1.84 -20.41 -0.06
CA VAL A 75 -2.79 -20.77 -1.14
C VAL A 75 -3.90 -21.70 -0.62
N LEU A 76 -3.59 -22.53 0.36
CA LEU A 76 -4.54 -23.45 1.00
C LEU A 76 -5.32 -22.84 2.18
N GLU A 77 -5.24 -21.51 2.40
CA GLU A 77 -5.88 -20.81 3.52
C GLU A 77 -7.35 -21.18 3.70
N GLU A 78 -8.14 -21.16 2.61
CA GLU A 78 -9.58 -21.46 2.66
C GLU A 78 -9.87 -22.92 3.09
N ARG A 79 -8.99 -23.86 2.74
CA ARG A 79 -9.17 -25.27 3.10
C ARG A 79 -8.71 -25.58 4.52
N LEU A 80 -7.62 -24.94 4.94
CA LEU A 80 -7.00 -25.20 6.23
C LEU A 80 -7.57 -24.33 7.35
N HIS A 81 -8.34 -23.28 7.03
CA HIS A 81 -8.82 -22.26 7.96
C HIS A 81 -7.67 -21.61 8.76
N LEU A 82 -6.48 -21.57 8.16
CA LEU A 82 -5.27 -21.02 8.74
C LEU A 82 -4.95 -19.70 8.05
N ARG A 83 -5.09 -18.58 8.77
CA ARG A 83 -4.81 -17.24 8.21
C ARG A 83 -3.40 -17.16 7.64
N LYS A 84 -3.29 -16.51 6.48
CA LYS A 84 -2.08 -16.43 5.64
C LYS A 84 -0.84 -15.84 6.33
N SER A 85 -1.03 -14.99 7.35
CA SER A 85 0.09 -14.40 8.10
C SER A 85 0.93 -15.46 8.83
N LYS A 86 0.28 -16.46 9.44
CA LYS A 86 0.95 -17.43 10.32
C LYS A 86 2.02 -18.27 9.60
N PRO A 87 1.71 -18.93 8.46
CA PRO A 87 2.72 -19.71 7.76
C PRO A 87 3.87 -18.85 7.21
N MET A 88 3.58 -17.63 6.72
CA MET A 88 4.61 -16.76 6.18
C MET A 88 5.53 -16.18 7.25
N MET A 89 5.00 -15.80 8.41
CA MET A 89 5.83 -15.37 9.55
C MET A 89 6.77 -16.49 10.03
N LEU A 90 6.24 -17.72 10.12
CA LEU A 90 7.06 -18.87 10.51
C LEU A 90 8.12 -19.17 9.45
N ALA A 91 7.77 -19.16 8.17
CA ALA A 91 8.72 -19.36 7.07
C ALA A 91 9.83 -18.29 7.11
N ALA A 92 9.48 -17.03 7.29
CA ALA A 92 10.44 -15.94 7.43
C ALA A 92 11.42 -16.17 8.59
N ALA A 93 10.92 -16.52 9.77
CA ALA A 93 11.74 -16.79 10.95
C ALA A 93 12.70 -17.98 10.71
N LEU A 94 12.20 -19.06 10.11
CA LEU A 94 13.02 -20.25 9.82
C LEU A 94 14.09 -19.97 8.77
N ILE A 95 13.77 -19.22 7.70
CA ILE A 95 14.72 -18.83 6.65
C ILE A 95 15.86 -18.01 7.27
N TRP A 96 15.55 -16.98 8.04
CA TRP A 96 16.58 -16.13 8.64
C TRP A 96 17.38 -16.84 9.73
N ALA A 97 16.75 -17.72 10.51
CA ALA A 97 17.48 -18.55 11.47
C ALA A 97 18.49 -19.46 10.75
N LEU A 98 18.09 -20.07 9.63
CA LEU A 98 18.96 -20.91 8.80
C LEU A 98 20.12 -20.12 8.19
N ILE A 99 19.86 -18.91 7.66
CA ILE A 99 20.86 -18.01 7.10
C ILE A 99 21.87 -17.59 8.19
N ALA A 100 21.37 -17.15 9.34
CA ALA A 100 22.20 -16.72 10.46
C ALA A 100 23.07 -17.86 11.02
N TRP A 101 22.49 -19.08 11.12
CA TRP A 101 23.23 -20.27 11.52
C TRP A 101 24.37 -20.57 10.56
N HIS A 102 24.11 -20.52 9.25
CA HIS A 102 25.15 -20.79 8.24
C HIS A 102 26.27 -19.74 8.21
N ALA A 103 25.92 -18.48 8.50
CA ALA A 103 26.88 -17.37 8.49
C ALA A 103 27.67 -17.23 9.80
N HIS A 104 27.34 -18.01 10.83
CA HIS A 104 27.87 -17.84 12.20
C HIS A 104 29.40 -17.94 12.30
N ASP A 105 29.99 -18.85 11.56
CA ASP A 105 31.44 -19.12 11.64
C ASP A 105 32.30 -18.04 10.95
N SER A 106 31.71 -17.15 10.16
CA SER A 106 32.38 -16.10 9.43
C SER A 106 31.93 -14.70 9.88
N PRO A 107 32.75 -13.91 10.55
CA PRO A 107 32.40 -12.54 10.97
C PRO A 107 31.93 -11.64 9.81
N ALA A 108 32.55 -11.80 8.62
CA ALA A 108 32.20 -11.03 7.44
C ALA A 108 30.76 -11.39 6.92
N GLN A 109 30.47 -12.70 6.89
CA GLN A 109 29.12 -13.16 6.48
C GLN A 109 28.06 -12.80 7.52
N SER A 110 28.36 -12.92 8.82
CA SER A 110 27.47 -12.50 9.90
C SER A 110 27.15 -11.01 9.82
N ALA A 111 28.12 -10.16 9.54
CA ALA A 111 27.91 -8.72 9.36
C ALA A 111 27.04 -8.42 8.13
N LEU A 112 27.24 -9.13 7.01
CA LEU A 112 26.43 -9.02 5.81
C LEU A 112 24.96 -9.41 6.09
N VAL A 113 24.76 -10.54 6.77
CA VAL A 113 23.41 -11.05 7.14
C VAL A 113 22.70 -10.07 8.07
N ALA A 114 23.37 -9.57 9.10
CA ALA A 114 22.82 -8.59 10.03
C ALA A 114 22.41 -7.29 9.31
N GLY A 115 23.28 -6.74 8.46
CA GLY A 115 22.99 -5.54 7.69
C GLY A 115 21.87 -5.74 6.64
N ALA A 116 21.80 -6.92 6.03
CA ALA A 116 20.71 -7.26 5.11
C ALA A 116 19.36 -7.32 5.85
N PHE A 117 19.32 -7.99 7.00
CA PHE A 117 18.12 -8.08 7.83
C PHE A 117 17.63 -6.70 8.29
N GLU A 118 18.55 -5.87 8.81
CA GLU A 118 18.25 -4.52 9.29
C GLU A 118 17.65 -3.64 8.19
N ARG A 119 18.23 -3.66 6.99
CA ARG A 119 17.71 -2.92 5.83
C ARG A 119 16.30 -3.37 5.45
N ILE A 120 16.08 -4.69 5.31
CA ILE A 120 14.77 -5.24 4.93
C ILE A 120 13.73 -4.95 6.02
N PHE A 121 14.13 -5.03 7.30
CA PHE A 121 13.26 -4.71 8.41
C PHE A 121 12.89 -3.22 8.44
N LEU A 122 13.81 -2.33 8.10
CA LEU A 122 13.52 -0.89 7.97
C LEU A 122 12.53 -0.62 6.82
N GLU A 123 12.73 -1.23 5.65
CA GLU A 123 11.79 -1.15 4.52
C GLU A 123 10.37 -1.61 4.94
N PHE A 124 10.29 -2.74 5.66
CA PHE A 124 9.02 -3.21 6.22
C PHE A 124 8.44 -2.23 7.22
N ALA A 125 9.24 -1.69 8.15
CA ALA A 125 8.77 -0.78 9.19
C ALA A 125 8.16 0.51 8.58
N GLU A 126 8.80 1.09 7.57
CA GLU A 126 8.25 2.24 6.85
C GLU A 126 6.91 1.93 6.20
N LEU A 127 6.78 0.78 5.54
CA LEU A 127 5.56 0.31 4.93
C LEU A 127 4.47 0.06 6.00
N PHE A 128 4.83 -0.61 7.10
CA PHE A 128 3.93 -0.94 8.20
C PHE A 128 3.30 0.30 8.82
N PHE A 129 4.13 1.29 9.22
CA PHE A 129 3.62 2.52 9.81
C PHE A 129 2.81 3.36 8.82
N PHE A 130 3.17 3.33 7.54
CA PHE A 130 2.35 3.97 6.51
C PHE A 130 0.96 3.34 6.44
N LEU A 131 0.88 2.01 6.31
CA LEU A 131 -0.37 1.28 6.17
C LEU A 131 -1.27 1.37 7.39
N ILE A 132 -0.71 1.27 8.61
CA ILE A 132 -1.51 1.37 9.84
C ILE A 132 -2.19 2.74 9.96
N VAL A 133 -1.51 3.82 9.53
CA VAL A 133 -2.11 5.16 9.53
C VAL A 133 -3.19 5.26 8.46
N ALA A 134 -2.94 4.78 7.23
CA ALA A 134 -3.93 4.79 6.15
C ALA A 134 -5.20 4.03 6.56
N MET A 135 -5.05 2.81 7.09
CA MET A 135 -6.16 1.99 7.58
C MET A 135 -6.91 2.66 8.75
N THR A 136 -6.20 3.38 9.61
CA THR A 136 -6.81 4.14 10.71
C THR A 136 -7.67 5.28 10.19
N PHE A 137 -7.23 6.04 9.19
CA PHE A 137 -8.04 7.07 8.54
C PHE A 137 -9.30 6.49 7.89
N VAL A 138 -9.14 5.37 7.16
CA VAL A 138 -10.27 4.68 6.53
C VAL A 138 -11.27 4.18 7.59
N GLY A 139 -10.79 3.59 8.68
CA GLY A 139 -11.60 3.19 9.83
C GLY A 139 -12.36 4.37 10.46
N ALA A 140 -11.68 5.52 10.62
CA ALA A 140 -12.28 6.74 11.12
C ALA A 140 -13.38 7.31 10.18
N LEU A 141 -13.15 7.28 8.86
CA LEU A 141 -14.14 7.67 7.86
C LEU A 141 -15.36 6.76 7.87
N THR A 142 -15.14 5.45 8.04
CA THR A 142 -16.18 4.43 8.16
C THR A 142 -17.02 4.68 9.41
N GLU A 143 -16.39 4.88 10.57
CA GLU A 143 -17.08 5.14 11.83
C GLU A 143 -17.89 6.44 11.79
N ARG A 144 -17.41 7.45 11.09
CA ARG A 144 -18.13 8.73 10.88
C ARG A 144 -19.23 8.64 9.83
N GLY A 145 -19.47 7.46 9.25
CA GLY A 145 -20.56 7.18 8.31
C GLY A 145 -20.40 7.86 6.95
N VAL A 146 -19.18 8.22 6.56
CA VAL A 146 -18.92 8.85 5.24
C VAL A 146 -19.31 7.90 4.11
N PHE A 147 -18.94 6.64 4.23
CA PHE A 147 -19.26 5.61 3.23
C PHE A 147 -20.72 5.17 3.30
N ASP A 148 -21.34 5.16 4.49
CA ASP A 148 -22.77 4.90 4.65
C ASP A 148 -23.62 5.99 4.01
N ALA A 149 -23.21 7.24 4.09
CA ALA A 149 -23.87 8.36 3.41
C ALA A 149 -23.76 8.22 1.88
N LEU A 150 -22.59 7.81 1.36
CA LEU A 150 -22.38 7.52 -0.06
C LEU A 150 -23.30 6.38 -0.52
N ARG A 151 -23.34 5.27 0.25
CA ARG A 151 -24.24 4.14 0.02
C ARG A 151 -25.69 4.57 -0.02
N ALA A 152 -26.14 5.30 1.00
CA ALA A 152 -27.53 5.79 1.06
C ALA A 152 -27.88 6.72 -0.11
N ALA A 153 -26.95 7.56 -0.56
CA ALA A 153 -27.14 8.43 -1.71
C ALA A 153 -27.33 7.64 -3.02
N LEU A 154 -26.57 6.56 -3.21
CA LEU A 154 -26.68 5.69 -4.38
C LEU A 154 -28.00 4.89 -4.37
N VAL A 155 -28.38 4.32 -3.22
CA VAL A 155 -29.62 3.54 -3.06
C VAL A 155 -30.86 4.40 -3.34
N ARG A 156 -30.90 5.64 -2.84
CA ARG A 156 -32.05 6.54 -3.03
C ARG A 156 -32.30 6.96 -4.47
N ARG A 157 -31.30 6.90 -5.35
CA ARG A 157 -31.44 7.32 -6.75
C ARG A 157 -32.24 6.35 -7.62
N ALA A 158 -32.67 5.20 -7.08
CA ALA A 158 -33.44 4.15 -7.77
C ALA A 158 -32.89 3.82 -9.18
N LEU A 159 -31.57 3.70 -9.27
CA LEU A 159 -30.82 3.51 -10.52
C LEU A 159 -31.11 2.12 -11.11
N SER A 160 -31.05 1.99 -12.44
CA SER A 160 -31.11 0.69 -13.09
C SER A 160 -29.86 -0.14 -12.78
N TYR A 161 -29.95 -1.48 -12.93
CA TYR A 161 -28.79 -2.37 -12.74
C TYR A 161 -27.59 -1.96 -13.60
N ARG A 162 -27.82 -1.51 -14.84
CA ARG A 162 -26.76 -1.01 -15.73
C ARG A 162 -26.11 0.26 -15.20
N ALA A 163 -26.93 1.22 -14.74
CA ALA A 163 -26.40 2.46 -14.17
C ALA A 163 -25.60 2.19 -12.88
N LEU A 164 -26.09 1.30 -12.00
CA LEU A 164 -25.37 0.89 -10.79
C LEU A 164 -24.04 0.23 -11.11
N PHE A 165 -24.00 -0.67 -12.07
CA PHE A 165 -22.76 -1.33 -12.53
C PHE A 165 -21.68 -0.30 -12.94
N TRP A 166 -22.04 0.69 -13.78
CA TRP A 166 -21.12 1.70 -14.24
C TRP A 166 -20.71 2.69 -13.13
N ILE A 167 -21.68 3.15 -12.33
CA ILE A 167 -21.40 4.12 -11.26
C ILE A 167 -20.55 3.49 -10.17
N THR A 168 -20.84 2.25 -9.75
CA THR A 168 -20.03 1.60 -8.70
C THR A 168 -18.63 1.26 -9.21
N GLY A 169 -18.48 0.83 -10.47
CA GLY A 169 -17.18 0.63 -11.10
C GLY A 169 -16.38 1.93 -11.24
N ALA A 170 -17.01 3.01 -11.72
CA ALA A 170 -16.37 4.31 -11.84
C ALA A 170 -15.94 4.88 -10.48
N LEU A 171 -16.82 4.77 -9.47
CA LEU A 171 -16.49 5.17 -8.11
C LEU A 171 -15.34 4.33 -7.54
N ALA A 172 -15.33 3.02 -7.77
CA ALA A 172 -14.22 2.17 -7.33
C ALA A 172 -12.90 2.56 -8.00
N PHE A 173 -12.91 2.79 -9.31
CA PHE A 173 -11.74 3.25 -10.06
C PHE A 173 -11.20 4.60 -9.57
N LEU A 174 -12.07 5.53 -9.17
CA LEU A 174 -11.69 6.87 -8.71
C LEU A 174 -11.38 6.95 -7.22
N LEU A 175 -11.95 6.06 -6.39
CA LEU A 175 -11.71 6.04 -4.95
C LEU A 175 -10.49 5.19 -4.56
N SER A 176 -10.21 4.13 -5.31
CA SER A 176 -9.08 3.23 -5.03
C SER A 176 -7.72 3.93 -4.94
N PRO A 177 -7.41 4.97 -5.73
CA PRO A 177 -6.20 5.76 -5.58
C PRO A 177 -5.98 6.43 -4.22
N LEU A 178 -7.03 6.53 -3.42
CA LEU A 178 -7.01 7.19 -2.11
C LEU A 178 -7.23 6.21 -0.95
N LEU A 179 -8.06 5.17 -1.17
CA LEU A 179 -8.56 4.28 -0.10
C LEU A 179 -7.95 2.88 -0.13
N ASP A 180 -7.05 2.60 -1.03
CA ASP A 180 -6.57 1.27 -1.48
C ASP A 180 -7.66 0.40 -2.17
N ASN A 181 -7.19 -0.64 -2.85
CA ASN A 181 -8.04 -1.53 -3.66
C ASN A 181 -8.94 -2.42 -2.80
N LEU A 182 -8.45 -2.93 -1.66
CA LEU A 182 -9.19 -3.79 -0.74
C LEU A 182 -10.35 -3.04 -0.08
N THR A 183 -10.04 -1.90 0.54
CA THR A 183 -11.05 -1.06 1.21
C THR A 183 -12.11 -0.58 0.23
N THR A 184 -11.69 -0.12 -0.95
CA THR A 184 -12.60 0.33 -2.00
C THR A 184 -13.54 -0.79 -2.44
N ALA A 185 -13.02 -2.01 -2.63
CA ALA A 185 -13.82 -3.18 -3.00
C ALA A 185 -14.85 -3.52 -1.92
N LEU A 186 -14.47 -3.52 -0.64
CA LEU A 186 -15.38 -3.79 0.47
C LEU A 186 -16.49 -2.74 0.59
N ILE A 187 -16.15 -1.45 0.50
CA ILE A 187 -17.12 -0.36 0.58
C ILE A 187 -18.12 -0.43 -0.58
N MET A 188 -17.62 -0.48 -1.81
CA MET A 188 -18.48 -0.56 -2.99
C MET A 188 -19.23 -1.89 -3.08
N GLY A 189 -18.61 -2.99 -2.63
CA GLY A 189 -19.23 -4.31 -2.50
C GLY A 189 -20.42 -4.28 -1.56
N SER A 190 -20.31 -3.61 -0.42
CA SER A 190 -21.45 -3.43 0.51
C SER A 190 -22.63 -2.69 -0.13
N VAL A 191 -22.34 -1.71 -1.01
CA VAL A 191 -23.37 -1.02 -1.81
C VAL A 191 -24.04 -1.99 -2.78
N LEU A 192 -23.25 -2.75 -3.54
CA LEU A 192 -23.78 -3.72 -4.52
C LEU A 192 -24.64 -4.79 -3.85
N LEU A 193 -24.20 -5.34 -2.72
CA LEU A 193 -24.94 -6.36 -1.98
C LEU A 193 -26.27 -5.81 -1.43
N ALA A 194 -26.27 -4.56 -0.95
CA ALA A 194 -27.48 -3.93 -0.43
C ALA A 194 -28.49 -3.63 -1.54
N VAL A 195 -28.04 -3.14 -2.70
CA VAL A 195 -28.92 -2.73 -3.79
C VAL A 195 -29.28 -3.89 -4.70
N GLY A 196 -28.36 -4.83 -4.90
CA GLY A 196 -28.54 -6.01 -5.75
C GLY A 196 -29.34 -7.13 -5.09
N ALA A 197 -29.82 -6.96 -3.85
CA ALA A 197 -30.55 -7.98 -3.11
C ALA A 197 -31.69 -8.58 -3.95
N GLY A 198 -31.65 -9.90 -4.13
CA GLY A 198 -32.60 -10.65 -4.97
C GLY A 198 -32.16 -10.92 -6.41
N ASN A 199 -31.00 -10.39 -6.87
CA ASN A 199 -30.47 -10.68 -8.22
C ASN A 199 -29.00 -11.14 -8.17
N ALA A 200 -28.81 -12.45 -7.88
CA ALA A 200 -27.48 -13.06 -7.78
C ALA A 200 -26.65 -12.89 -9.07
N ARG A 201 -27.29 -12.91 -10.26
CA ARG A 201 -26.60 -12.71 -11.53
C ARG A 201 -26.02 -11.29 -11.64
N PHE A 202 -26.78 -10.28 -11.24
CA PHE A 202 -26.30 -8.90 -11.20
C PHE A 202 -25.11 -8.77 -10.23
N ILE A 203 -25.26 -9.29 -9.01
CA ILE A 203 -24.20 -9.21 -7.97
C ILE A 203 -22.92 -9.88 -8.46
N ALA A 204 -23.00 -11.09 -9.03
CA ALA A 204 -21.83 -11.79 -9.53
C ALA A 204 -21.06 -10.96 -10.58
N ILE A 205 -21.75 -10.43 -11.60
CA ILE A 205 -21.10 -9.64 -12.66
C ILE A 205 -20.58 -8.31 -12.11
N ALA A 206 -21.35 -7.65 -11.25
CA ALA A 206 -20.96 -6.36 -10.69
C ALA A 206 -19.78 -6.48 -9.71
N CYS A 207 -19.65 -7.59 -8.96
CA CYS A 207 -18.47 -7.86 -8.14
C CYS A 207 -17.22 -8.09 -8.99
N VAL A 208 -17.31 -8.81 -10.12
CA VAL A 208 -16.17 -8.95 -11.05
C VAL A 208 -15.72 -7.56 -11.54
N ASN A 209 -16.65 -6.75 -12.04
CA ASN A 209 -16.36 -5.38 -12.46
C ASN A 209 -15.70 -4.55 -11.35
N LEU A 210 -16.17 -4.71 -10.13
CA LEU A 210 -15.67 -3.99 -8.98
C LEU A 210 -14.23 -4.35 -8.62
N VAL A 211 -13.88 -5.66 -8.67
CA VAL A 211 -12.50 -6.12 -8.47
C VAL A 211 -11.57 -5.50 -9.50
N VAL A 212 -11.96 -5.57 -10.79
CA VAL A 212 -11.14 -4.99 -11.87
C VAL A 212 -11.02 -3.48 -11.73
N ALA A 213 -12.12 -2.79 -11.42
CA ALA A 213 -12.13 -1.34 -11.25
C ALA A 213 -11.27 -0.89 -10.06
N ALA A 214 -11.33 -1.60 -8.92
CA ALA A 214 -10.56 -1.27 -7.74
C ALA A 214 -9.05 -1.48 -7.97
N ASN A 215 -8.64 -2.61 -8.55
CA ASN A 215 -7.23 -2.88 -8.85
C ASN A 215 -6.69 -1.93 -9.93
N ALA A 216 -7.43 -1.70 -11.01
CA ALA A 216 -7.04 -0.75 -12.05
C ALA A 216 -6.97 0.69 -11.50
N GLY A 217 -7.90 1.06 -10.61
CA GLY A 217 -7.87 2.34 -9.92
C GLY A 217 -6.66 2.49 -9.01
N GLY A 218 -6.30 1.45 -8.27
CA GLY A 218 -5.12 1.44 -7.39
C GLY A 218 -3.80 1.62 -8.15
N ALA A 219 -3.70 1.11 -9.37
CA ALA A 219 -2.44 1.06 -10.10
C ALA A 219 -1.90 2.44 -10.53
N TRP A 220 -2.73 3.49 -10.69
CA TRP A 220 -2.30 4.80 -11.17
C TRP A 220 -2.02 5.85 -10.08
N SER A 221 -1.91 5.42 -8.84
CA SER A 221 -1.55 6.29 -7.70
C SER A 221 -0.62 5.57 -6.75
N ALA A 222 0.35 6.27 -6.20
CA ALA A 222 1.25 5.73 -5.18
C ALA A 222 0.53 5.28 -3.90
N PHE A 223 -0.68 5.77 -3.63
CA PHE A 223 -1.50 5.42 -2.46
C PHE A 223 -2.59 4.38 -2.77
N GLY A 224 -2.75 3.99 -4.03
CA GLY A 224 -3.88 3.17 -4.47
C GLY A 224 -3.70 1.67 -4.28
N ASP A 225 -2.45 1.21 -4.19
CA ASP A 225 -2.08 -0.19 -3.92
C ASP A 225 -0.75 -0.21 -3.15
N ILE A 226 -0.54 -1.25 -2.38
CA ILE A 226 0.73 -1.47 -1.67
C ILE A 226 1.89 -1.61 -2.66
N THR A 227 1.66 -2.22 -3.81
CA THR A 227 2.68 -2.38 -4.86
C THR A 227 3.16 -1.04 -5.42
N THR A 228 2.24 -0.11 -5.68
CA THR A 228 2.57 1.24 -6.14
C THR A 228 3.30 2.05 -5.07
N LEU A 229 2.88 1.89 -3.80
CA LEU A 229 3.55 2.50 -2.66
C LEU A 229 5.00 2.05 -2.54
N MET A 230 5.27 0.74 -2.67
CA MET A 230 6.62 0.17 -2.61
C MET A 230 7.52 0.71 -3.73
N VAL A 231 7.00 0.80 -4.95
CA VAL A 231 7.74 1.37 -6.11
C VAL A 231 8.09 2.85 -5.87
N TRP A 232 7.15 3.62 -5.30
CA TRP A 232 7.39 5.00 -4.92
C TRP A 232 8.40 5.15 -3.77
N GLN A 233 8.33 4.31 -2.74
CA GLN A 233 9.30 4.29 -1.63
C GLN A 233 10.70 3.94 -2.13
N ALA A 234 10.81 2.97 -3.04
CA ALA A 234 12.06 2.56 -3.66
C ALA A 234 12.62 3.56 -4.68
N HIS A 235 12.01 4.75 -4.83
CA HIS A 235 12.45 5.80 -5.78
C HIS A 235 12.56 5.34 -7.25
N LYS A 236 11.79 4.32 -7.64
CA LYS A 236 11.76 3.84 -9.03
C LYS A 236 10.83 4.65 -9.92
N VAL A 237 9.75 5.20 -9.34
CA VAL A 237 8.75 6.05 -10.00
C VAL A 237 8.39 7.20 -9.06
N GLU A 238 8.40 8.44 -9.58
CA GLU A 238 7.99 9.62 -8.81
C GLU A 238 6.46 9.73 -8.72
N PHE A 239 5.96 10.45 -7.70
CA PHE A 239 4.51 10.53 -7.42
C PHE A 239 3.67 10.97 -8.64
N LEU A 240 4.09 12.02 -9.34
CA LEU A 240 3.35 12.55 -10.50
C LEU A 240 3.42 11.63 -11.72
N GLU A 241 4.38 10.75 -11.80
CA GLU A 241 4.57 9.86 -12.92
C GLU A 241 3.58 8.69 -12.91
N PHE A 242 3.03 8.34 -11.74
CA PHE A 242 1.92 7.37 -11.67
C PHE A 242 0.70 7.78 -12.51
N PHE A 243 0.47 9.09 -12.70
CA PHE A 243 -0.62 9.55 -13.57
C PHE A 243 -0.45 9.14 -15.04
N ARG A 244 0.75 8.81 -15.50
CA ARG A 244 1.00 8.24 -16.83
C ARG A 244 0.39 6.87 -17.03
N ILE A 245 0.13 6.16 -15.93
CA ILE A 245 -0.55 4.85 -15.93
C ILE A 245 -2.08 5.01 -15.95
N PHE A 246 -2.63 6.22 -15.77
CA PHE A 246 -4.08 6.45 -15.74
C PHE A 246 -4.81 5.91 -16.98
N LEU A 247 -4.38 6.26 -18.19
CA LEU A 247 -5.00 5.78 -19.42
C LEU A 247 -4.86 4.26 -19.61
N PRO A 248 -3.68 3.65 -19.43
CA PRO A 248 -3.55 2.20 -19.40
C PRO A 248 -4.46 1.51 -18.38
N SER A 249 -4.52 2.02 -17.16
CA SER A 249 -5.41 1.48 -16.10
C SER A 249 -6.89 1.62 -16.46
N LEU A 250 -7.26 2.75 -17.05
CA LEU A 250 -8.62 2.98 -17.53
C LEU A 250 -9.01 1.96 -18.62
N ALA A 251 -8.10 1.68 -19.56
CA ALA A 251 -8.31 0.66 -20.58
C ALA A 251 -8.47 -0.72 -19.98
N ASN A 252 -7.66 -1.06 -18.96
CA ASN A 252 -7.78 -2.32 -18.22
C ASN A 252 -9.19 -2.54 -17.64
N TRP A 253 -9.79 -1.50 -17.07
CA TRP A 253 -11.13 -1.57 -16.51
C TRP A 253 -12.23 -1.50 -17.58
N LEU A 254 -12.16 -0.55 -18.53
CA LEU A 254 -13.25 -0.30 -19.48
C LEU A 254 -13.49 -1.47 -20.43
N VAL A 255 -12.44 -2.14 -20.90
CA VAL A 255 -12.57 -3.26 -21.85
C VAL A 255 -13.42 -4.40 -21.28
N PRO A 256 -13.10 -4.99 -20.12
CA PRO A 256 -13.94 -6.04 -19.54
C PRO A 256 -15.30 -5.51 -19.09
N ALA A 257 -15.40 -4.26 -18.60
CA ALA A 257 -16.68 -3.66 -18.22
C ALA A 257 -17.65 -3.55 -19.41
N LEU A 258 -17.14 -3.18 -20.59
CA LEU A 258 -17.93 -3.15 -21.83
C LEU A 258 -18.39 -4.56 -22.23
N CYS A 259 -17.53 -5.57 -22.13
CA CYS A 259 -17.94 -6.96 -22.40
C CYS A 259 -19.05 -7.42 -21.43
N MET A 260 -18.90 -7.11 -20.13
CA MET A 260 -19.88 -7.48 -19.10
C MET A 260 -21.18 -6.71 -19.21
N HIS A 261 -21.19 -5.49 -19.75
CA HIS A 261 -22.37 -4.65 -19.92
C HIS A 261 -23.52 -5.36 -20.65
N PHE A 262 -23.19 -6.12 -21.69
CA PHE A 262 -24.20 -6.84 -22.49
C PHE A 262 -24.83 -8.04 -21.76
N ALA A 263 -24.17 -8.55 -20.73
CA ALA A 263 -24.66 -9.67 -19.93
C ALA A 263 -25.50 -9.24 -18.72
N LEU A 264 -25.59 -7.92 -18.45
CA LEU A 264 -26.33 -7.38 -17.30
C LEU A 264 -27.84 -7.58 -17.45
N PRO A 265 -28.53 -7.94 -16.35
CA PRO A 265 -29.98 -8.00 -16.34
C PRO A 265 -30.58 -6.60 -16.56
N GLN A 266 -31.77 -6.57 -17.18
CA GLN A 266 -32.57 -5.36 -17.30
C GLN A 266 -33.41 -5.17 -16.03
N GLY A 267 -33.77 -3.91 -15.72
CA GLY A 267 -34.64 -3.60 -14.60
C GLY A 267 -33.99 -2.68 -13.56
N ARG A 268 -34.72 -2.51 -12.46
CA ARG A 268 -34.32 -1.67 -11.31
C ARG A 268 -34.48 -2.49 -10.02
N PRO A 269 -33.58 -2.32 -9.05
CA PRO A 269 -33.76 -2.94 -7.73
C PRO A 269 -34.92 -2.29 -6.99
N THR A 270 -35.65 -3.10 -6.21
CA THR A 270 -36.83 -2.68 -5.42
C THR A 270 -36.46 -2.33 -3.98
N VAL A 271 -35.31 -1.71 -3.75
CA VAL A 271 -34.83 -1.41 -2.40
C VAL A 271 -35.17 0.02 -2.01
N ALA A 272 -35.88 0.18 -0.88
CA ALA A 272 -36.10 1.48 -0.26
C ALA A 272 -34.89 1.86 0.61
N GLY A 273 -34.23 2.95 0.26
CA GLY A 273 -33.10 3.45 1.04
C GLY A 273 -33.53 4.46 2.10
N THR A 274 -33.05 4.28 3.33
CA THR A 274 -33.13 5.31 4.37
C THR A 274 -32.04 6.35 4.18
N ALA A 275 -32.35 7.63 4.42
CA ALA A 275 -31.35 8.68 4.37
C ALA A 275 -30.37 8.55 5.56
N MET A 276 -29.10 8.36 5.29
CA MET A 276 -28.06 8.44 6.30
C MET A 276 -27.28 9.76 6.16
N ARG A 277 -27.01 10.40 7.27
CA ARG A 277 -26.21 11.63 7.31
C ARG A 277 -24.82 11.31 7.84
N ILE A 278 -23.81 11.99 7.29
CA ILE A 278 -22.44 11.95 7.81
C ILE A 278 -22.48 12.45 9.25
N ARG A 279 -21.89 11.67 10.17
CA ARG A 279 -21.78 12.05 11.59
C ARG A 279 -20.87 13.28 11.75
N HIS A 280 -21.05 13.99 12.84
CA HIS A 280 -20.23 15.15 13.15
C HIS A 280 -18.74 14.81 13.10
N GLY A 281 -17.94 15.66 12.42
CA GLY A 281 -16.50 15.45 12.23
C GLY A 281 -16.12 14.64 10.98
N GLY A 282 -17.04 13.90 10.31
CA GLY A 282 -16.70 13.06 9.16
C GLY A 282 -16.10 13.85 7.98
N VAL A 283 -16.67 15.02 7.66
CA VAL A 283 -16.10 15.90 6.62
C VAL A 283 -14.70 16.39 7.02
N LEU A 284 -14.50 16.76 8.28
CA LEU A 284 -13.18 17.19 8.78
C LEU A 284 -12.17 16.04 8.70
N THR A 285 -12.56 14.80 9.04
CA THR A 285 -11.71 13.61 8.88
C THR A 285 -11.29 13.42 7.41
N SER A 286 -12.22 13.60 6.45
CA SER A 286 -11.89 13.53 5.02
C SER A 286 -10.90 14.61 4.59
N VAL A 287 -11.06 15.84 5.08
CA VAL A 287 -10.13 16.94 4.81
C VAL A 287 -8.76 16.68 5.43
N LEU A 288 -8.71 16.17 6.67
CA LEU A 288 -7.45 15.81 7.33
C LEU A 288 -6.74 14.66 6.60
N PHE A 289 -7.47 13.68 6.07
CA PHE A 289 -6.88 12.63 5.26
C PHE A 289 -6.25 13.17 3.97
N ALA A 290 -6.98 14.03 3.24
CA ALA A 290 -6.43 14.69 2.06
C ALA A 290 -5.20 15.56 2.39
N LEU A 291 -5.24 16.29 3.51
CA LEU A 291 -4.10 17.08 4.00
C LEU A 291 -2.91 16.18 4.37
N THR A 292 -3.15 15.04 5.00
CA THR A 292 -2.10 14.04 5.33
C THR A 292 -1.41 13.55 4.08
N ILE A 293 -2.17 13.20 3.03
CA ILE A 293 -1.61 12.81 1.73
C ILE A 293 -0.76 13.95 1.16
N ALA A 294 -1.26 15.19 1.18
CA ALA A 294 -0.52 16.36 0.68
C ALA A 294 0.79 16.60 1.45
N ILE A 295 0.77 16.50 2.78
CA ILE A 295 1.97 16.61 3.63
C ILE A 295 2.96 15.48 3.32
N THR A 296 2.49 14.26 3.13
CA THR A 296 3.31 13.10 2.80
C THR A 296 4.04 13.29 1.46
N ILE A 297 3.32 13.74 0.43
CA ILE A 297 3.90 14.02 -0.89
C ILE A 297 4.91 15.17 -0.80
N ALA A 298 4.51 16.28 -0.16
CA ALA A 298 5.39 17.45 0.00
C ALA A 298 6.64 17.11 0.82
N GLY A 299 6.48 16.34 1.90
CA GLY A 299 7.60 15.88 2.73
C GLY A 299 8.61 15.07 1.95
N LYS A 300 8.16 14.13 1.10
CA LYS A 300 9.04 13.34 0.25
C LYS A 300 9.69 14.18 -0.87
N GLN A 301 8.91 15.00 -1.59
CA GLN A 301 9.41 15.74 -2.75
C GLN A 301 10.27 16.96 -2.39
N LEU A 302 9.92 17.69 -1.30
CA LEU A 302 10.61 18.93 -0.93
C LEU A 302 11.68 18.72 0.13
N LEU A 303 11.46 17.79 1.06
CA LEU A 303 12.34 17.56 2.21
C LEU A 303 13.10 16.24 2.13
N HIS A 304 12.84 15.42 1.11
CA HIS A 304 13.42 14.08 0.94
C HIS A 304 13.22 13.14 2.15
N LEU A 305 12.13 13.37 2.92
CA LEU A 305 11.78 12.55 4.07
C LEU A 305 10.98 11.31 3.63
N PRO A 306 11.11 10.17 4.33
CA PRO A 306 10.30 9.00 4.05
C PRO A 306 8.79 9.31 4.13
N PRO A 307 7.93 8.69 3.30
CA PRO A 307 6.48 8.92 3.32
C PRO A 307 5.83 8.70 4.69
N VAL A 308 6.37 7.82 5.50
CA VAL A 308 5.91 7.55 6.86
C VAL A 308 5.88 8.80 7.74
N PHE A 309 6.80 9.76 7.54
CA PHE A 309 6.82 11.01 8.28
C PHE A 309 5.51 11.81 8.13
N GLY A 310 5.06 12.02 6.91
CA GLY A 310 3.81 12.75 6.64
C GLY A 310 2.59 12.00 7.15
N MET A 311 2.59 10.67 7.02
CA MET A 311 1.51 9.82 7.54
C MET A 311 1.42 9.90 9.08
N MET A 312 2.55 9.83 9.80
CA MET A 312 2.57 9.95 11.27
C MET A 312 2.14 11.33 11.75
N ALA A 313 2.50 12.40 11.03
CA ALA A 313 1.98 13.74 11.30
C ALA A 313 0.45 13.79 11.12
N GLY A 314 -0.07 13.13 10.07
CA GLY A 314 -1.51 12.96 9.85
C GLY A 314 -2.20 12.21 10.98
N LEU A 315 -1.60 11.13 11.48
CA LEU A 315 -2.13 10.38 12.61
C LEU A 315 -2.23 11.25 13.86
N ALA A 316 -1.23 12.07 14.13
CA ALA A 316 -1.25 13.02 15.27
C ALA A 316 -2.39 14.04 15.12
N MET A 317 -2.63 14.57 13.91
CA MET A 317 -3.78 15.45 13.63
C MET A 317 -5.12 14.73 13.82
N LEU A 318 -5.24 13.48 13.38
CA LEU A 318 -6.43 12.65 13.57
C LEU A 318 -6.69 12.40 15.06
N GLN A 319 -5.65 12.10 15.84
CA GLN A 319 -5.75 11.93 17.30
C GLN A 319 -6.22 13.20 17.99
N ALA A 320 -5.68 14.35 17.60
CA ALA A 320 -6.13 15.65 18.12
C ALA A 320 -7.62 15.90 17.80
N GLN A 321 -8.04 15.63 16.55
CA GLN A 321 -9.44 15.72 16.15
C GLN A 321 -10.32 14.80 16.99
N ALA A 322 -9.90 13.53 17.16
CA ALA A 322 -10.63 12.54 17.96
C ALA A 322 -10.85 13.02 19.40
N TYR A 323 -9.83 13.61 20.02
CA TYR A 323 -9.93 14.18 21.35
C TYR A 323 -10.98 15.31 21.43
N PHE A 324 -10.97 16.24 20.48
CA PHE A 324 -11.94 17.36 20.47
C PHE A 324 -13.37 16.87 20.21
N ILE A 325 -13.56 15.86 19.33
CA ILE A 325 -14.86 15.26 19.09
C ILE A 325 -15.37 14.57 20.35
N ALA A 326 -14.55 13.70 20.97
CA ALA A 326 -14.92 12.99 22.19
C ALA A 326 -15.27 13.95 23.35
N ARG A 327 -14.52 15.05 23.49
CA ARG A 327 -14.80 16.10 24.48
C ARG A 327 -16.16 16.78 24.22
N ARG A 328 -16.47 17.07 22.95
CA ARG A 328 -17.74 17.68 22.56
C ARG A 328 -18.93 16.74 22.74
N GLU A 329 -18.79 15.47 22.35
CA GLU A 329 -19.82 14.44 22.52
C GLU A 329 -20.13 14.19 24.00
N ARG A 330 -19.15 14.26 24.90
CA ARG A 330 -19.36 14.20 26.36
C ARG A 330 -20.05 15.46 26.90
N ALA A 331 -19.76 16.63 26.34
CA ALA A 331 -20.37 17.91 26.77
C ALA A 331 -21.84 18.04 26.30
N TYR A 332 -22.18 17.44 25.16
CA TYR A 332 -23.52 17.50 24.57
C TYR A 332 -23.97 16.10 24.09
N PRO A 333 -24.46 15.23 25.02
CA PRO A 333 -24.96 13.92 24.63
C PRO A 333 -26.13 14.05 23.66
N GLU A 334 -26.08 13.39 22.50
CA GLU A 334 -27.17 13.38 21.50
C GLU A 334 -28.51 12.84 22.02
N SER A 335 -28.50 12.18 23.18
CA SER A 335 -29.71 11.74 23.87
C SER A 335 -30.68 12.87 24.25
N LEU A 336 -30.17 14.12 24.37
CA LEU A 336 -31.00 15.30 24.61
C LEU A 336 -31.78 15.77 23.37
N PHE A 337 -31.40 15.39 22.18
CA PHE A 337 -32.07 15.77 20.93
C PHE A 337 -33.03 14.68 20.39
N ARG A 338 -33.08 13.49 21.01
CA ARG A 338 -34.01 12.41 20.65
C ARG A 338 -35.36 12.44 21.39
N GLN A 339 -35.64 13.46 22.14
CA GLN A 339 -36.98 13.65 22.73
C GLN A 339 -37.89 14.39 21.72
N THR A 340 -38.29 13.72 20.64
CA THR A 340 -39.61 13.99 20.05
C THR A 340 -40.58 13.04 20.77
N PRO A 341 -41.65 13.59 21.37
CA PRO A 341 -42.65 12.79 22.05
C PRO A 341 -43.68 12.29 21.05
N ASP A 342 -43.36 11.19 20.38
CA ASP A 342 -44.40 10.40 19.69
C ASP A 342 -43.89 8.96 19.59
N MET A 343 -44.61 8.11 20.32
CA MET A 343 -44.62 6.65 20.36
C MET A 343 -44.37 6.06 21.75
N ALA A 344 -45.16 6.49 22.71
CA ALA A 344 -45.48 5.65 23.88
C ALA A 344 -46.53 4.63 23.46
N SER A 345 -46.11 3.53 22.83
CA SER A 345 -46.90 2.27 22.81
C SER A 345 -46.17 1.23 21.95
N ALA A 346 -45.33 0.46 22.55
CA ALA A 346 -45.05 -0.94 22.22
C ALA A 346 -43.96 -1.48 23.19
N SER A 347 -44.38 -1.76 24.41
CA SER A 347 -43.66 -2.61 25.32
C SER A 347 -43.73 -4.04 24.84
N ASN A 348 -42.65 -4.56 24.30
CA ASN A 348 -42.21 -5.96 24.41
C ASN A 348 -40.82 -6.05 23.77
N SER A 349 -39.83 -5.64 24.53
CA SER A 349 -38.42 -5.72 24.12
C SER A 349 -37.82 -7.04 24.61
N ASP A 350 -37.45 -7.86 23.64
CA ASP A 350 -36.59 -9.04 23.78
C ASP A 350 -35.25 -8.64 24.46
N PRO A 351 -34.80 -9.32 25.52
CA PRO A 351 -33.57 -8.98 26.24
C PRO A 351 -32.27 -9.11 25.43
N ARG A 352 -32.35 -9.52 24.17
CA ARG A 352 -31.17 -9.70 23.28
C ARG A 352 -30.78 -8.46 22.48
N SER A 353 -31.49 -7.34 22.60
CA SER A 353 -31.20 -6.10 21.87
C SER A 353 -30.25 -5.11 22.60
N ASN A 354 -29.69 -5.47 23.74
CA ASN A 354 -28.82 -4.61 24.54
C ASN A 354 -27.44 -4.32 23.93
N GLY A 355 -27.04 -5.04 22.85
CA GLY A 355 -25.75 -4.80 22.20
C GLY A 355 -25.66 -3.49 21.39
N SER A 356 -26.78 -2.94 20.92
CA SER A 356 -26.79 -1.72 20.08
C SER A 356 -26.89 -0.42 20.88
N ALA A 357 -27.43 -0.48 22.11
CA ALA A 357 -27.51 0.69 22.99
C ALA A 357 -26.16 1.00 23.67
N ASP A 358 -25.36 -0.05 23.95
CA ASP A 358 -24.03 0.07 24.56
C ASP A 358 -22.99 0.64 23.59
N GLN A 359 -23.17 0.43 22.26
CA GLN A 359 -22.33 1.04 21.22
C GLN A 359 -22.59 2.53 21.02
N ALA A 360 -23.79 3.01 21.33
CA ALA A 360 -24.15 4.41 21.18
C ALA A 360 -23.58 5.30 22.31
N SER A 361 -23.19 4.72 23.43
CA SER A 361 -22.65 5.42 24.61
C SER A 361 -21.11 5.49 24.64
N ARG A 362 -20.43 4.75 23.78
CA ARG A 362 -18.96 4.80 23.68
C ARG A 362 -18.55 6.01 22.85
N GLY A 363 -17.89 6.99 23.48
CA GLY A 363 -17.33 8.16 22.80
C GLY A 363 -16.30 7.73 21.75
N TYR A 364 -16.05 8.57 20.75
CA TYR A 364 -15.08 8.35 19.67
C TYR A 364 -13.71 7.97 20.22
N ASN A 365 -13.29 6.74 20.00
CA ASN A 365 -12.04 6.20 20.51
C ASN A 365 -11.18 5.65 19.36
N LEU A 366 -10.10 6.36 19.06
CA LEU A 366 -9.18 5.98 17.97
C LEU A 366 -8.51 4.62 18.21
N PHE A 367 -8.32 4.22 19.47
CA PHE A 367 -7.73 2.92 19.80
C PHE A 367 -8.65 1.75 19.43
N GLU A 368 -9.97 1.93 19.49
CA GLU A 368 -10.93 0.92 19.00
C GLU A 368 -10.88 0.78 17.47
N ILE A 369 -10.56 1.87 16.75
CA ILE A 369 -10.34 1.83 15.31
C ILE A 369 -9.05 1.07 14.99
N LEU A 370 -7.97 1.32 15.73
CA LEU A 370 -6.70 0.60 15.61
C LEU A 370 -6.85 -0.90 15.92
N GLU A 371 -7.69 -1.28 16.87
CA GLU A 371 -8.00 -2.68 17.16
C GLU A 371 -8.64 -3.40 15.97
N ARG A 372 -9.44 -2.69 15.17
CA ARG A 372 -10.15 -3.22 13.99
C ARG A 372 -9.33 -3.20 12.69
N VAL A 373 -8.09 -2.71 12.74
CA VAL A 373 -7.17 -2.77 11.59
C VAL A 373 -6.94 -4.23 11.20
N GLU A 374 -6.75 -4.48 9.92
CA GLU A 374 -6.50 -5.81 9.38
C GLU A 374 -5.08 -6.31 9.73
N TRP A 375 -4.87 -6.66 11.00
CA TRP A 375 -3.58 -7.13 11.51
C TRP A 375 -3.04 -8.33 10.77
N ASP A 376 -3.91 -9.24 10.33
CA ASP A 376 -3.49 -10.42 9.57
C ASP A 376 -2.82 -10.04 8.25
N THR A 377 -3.35 -9.03 7.57
CA THR A 377 -2.78 -8.49 6.33
C THR A 377 -1.41 -7.84 6.58
N LEU A 378 -1.27 -7.01 7.63
CA LEU A 378 0.01 -6.38 7.99
C LEU A 378 1.08 -7.41 8.37
N LEU A 379 0.71 -8.43 9.14
CA LEU A 379 1.62 -9.51 9.54
C LEU A 379 1.96 -10.44 8.38
N PHE A 380 1.06 -10.64 7.43
CA PHE A 380 1.35 -11.34 6.19
C PHE A 380 2.42 -10.62 5.38
N PHE A 381 2.34 -9.28 5.26
CA PHE A 381 3.37 -8.49 4.59
C PHE A 381 4.72 -8.61 5.30
N TYR A 382 4.75 -8.56 6.63
CA TYR A 382 5.96 -8.85 7.40
C TYR A 382 6.58 -10.18 6.96
N GLY A 383 5.79 -11.25 7.02
CA GLY A 383 6.27 -12.59 6.68
C GLY A 383 6.82 -12.69 5.26
N VAL A 384 6.08 -12.10 4.28
CA VAL A 384 6.48 -12.12 2.87
C VAL A 384 7.75 -11.31 2.63
N LEU A 385 7.81 -10.05 3.08
CA LEU A 385 8.95 -9.18 2.83
C LEU A 385 10.23 -9.76 3.45
N ILE A 386 10.13 -10.22 4.68
CA ILE A 386 11.27 -10.81 5.39
C ILE A 386 11.70 -12.13 4.74
N ALA A 387 10.76 -13.01 4.34
CA ALA A 387 11.10 -14.28 3.68
C ALA A 387 11.74 -14.07 2.29
N VAL A 388 11.14 -13.20 1.44
CA VAL A 388 11.69 -12.85 0.12
C VAL A 388 13.04 -12.17 0.25
N GLY A 389 13.21 -11.28 1.25
CA GLY A 389 14.49 -10.65 1.56
C GLY A 389 15.56 -11.67 1.97
N GLY A 390 15.19 -12.73 2.71
CA GLY A 390 16.07 -13.83 3.01
C GLY A 390 16.53 -14.58 1.76
N LEU A 391 15.61 -14.86 0.82
CA LEU A 391 15.96 -15.46 -0.47
C LEU A 391 16.83 -14.54 -1.33
N ALA A 392 16.62 -13.22 -1.27
CA ALA A 392 17.50 -12.23 -1.91
C ALA A 392 18.92 -12.32 -1.35
N THR A 393 19.05 -12.37 -0.03
CA THR A 393 20.35 -12.49 0.67
C THR A 393 21.10 -13.78 0.28
N LEU A 394 20.40 -14.87 -0.02
CA LEU A 394 20.98 -16.12 -0.52
C LEU A 394 21.36 -16.07 -2.01
N GLY A 395 20.92 -15.06 -2.78
CA GLY A 395 21.20 -14.90 -4.21
C GLY A 395 20.12 -15.42 -5.16
N TYR A 396 18.99 -15.92 -4.67
CA TYR A 396 17.91 -16.44 -5.52
C TYR A 396 17.27 -15.38 -6.42
N LEU A 397 17.17 -14.14 -5.95
CA LEU A 397 16.55 -13.09 -6.76
C LEU A 397 17.47 -12.58 -7.87
N GLU A 398 18.79 -12.63 -7.69
CA GLU A 398 19.74 -12.38 -8.77
C GLU A 398 19.63 -13.46 -9.88
N LEU A 399 19.57 -14.74 -9.46
CA LEU A 399 19.35 -15.85 -10.39
C LEU A 399 18.04 -15.69 -11.15
N ALA A 400 16.95 -15.37 -10.46
CA ALA A 400 15.64 -15.11 -11.06
C ALA A 400 15.67 -13.91 -12.01
N SER A 401 16.37 -12.83 -11.64
CA SER A 401 16.57 -11.65 -12.49
C SER A 401 17.29 -12.02 -13.80
N THR A 402 18.37 -12.76 -13.71
CA THR A 402 19.13 -13.20 -14.88
C THR A 402 18.28 -14.08 -15.80
N LEU A 403 17.51 -15.01 -15.23
CA LEU A 403 16.64 -15.90 -16.02
C LEU A 403 15.47 -15.15 -16.68
N LEU A 404 14.80 -14.25 -15.93
CA LEU A 404 13.62 -13.56 -16.45
C LEU A 404 14.01 -12.39 -17.36
N TYR A 405 14.81 -11.47 -16.87
CA TYR A 405 15.13 -10.24 -17.59
C TYR A 405 16.25 -10.45 -18.63
N GLY A 406 17.19 -11.37 -18.36
CA GLY A 406 18.27 -11.67 -19.30
C GLY A 406 17.81 -12.45 -20.54
N HIS A 407 16.85 -13.40 -20.38
CA HIS A 407 16.40 -14.22 -21.51
C HIS A 407 15.13 -13.70 -22.19
N LEU A 408 14.16 -13.15 -21.43
CA LEU A 408 12.88 -12.71 -22.00
C LEU A 408 12.87 -11.22 -22.37
N GLY A 409 13.83 -10.43 -21.85
CA GLY A 409 13.82 -8.98 -21.91
C GLY A 409 12.77 -8.36 -20.96
N ALA A 410 12.96 -7.06 -20.65
CA ALA A 410 12.19 -6.39 -19.60
C ALA A 410 10.67 -6.38 -19.87
N THR A 411 10.25 -6.12 -21.10
CA THR A 411 8.82 -6.04 -21.45
C THR A 411 8.09 -7.36 -21.19
N TRP A 412 8.60 -8.48 -21.71
CA TRP A 412 7.95 -9.78 -21.52
C TRP A 412 8.06 -10.27 -20.08
N ALA A 413 9.20 -10.03 -19.40
CA ALA A 413 9.34 -10.33 -17.98
C ALA A 413 8.27 -9.62 -17.16
N ASN A 414 8.08 -8.31 -17.35
CA ASN A 414 7.09 -7.50 -16.65
C ASN A 414 5.65 -7.95 -16.94
N VAL A 415 5.33 -8.29 -18.18
CA VAL A 415 4.00 -8.80 -18.54
C VAL A 415 3.74 -10.17 -17.92
N ILE A 416 4.71 -11.07 -17.93
CA ILE A 416 4.57 -12.42 -17.34
C ILE A 416 4.46 -12.33 -15.82
N LEU A 417 5.29 -11.50 -15.17
CA LEU A 417 5.23 -11.30 -13.72
C LEU A 417 3.89 -10.69 -13.30
N GLY A 418 3.37 -9.73 -14.08
CA GLY A 418 2.03 -9.21 -13.86
C GLY A 418 0.94 -10.28 -14.02
N ALA A 419 1.02 -11.13 -15.02
CA ALA A 419 0.06 -12.24 -15.16
C ALA A 419 0.19 -13.27 -14.02
N LEU A 420 1.42 -13.50 -13.52
CA LEU A 420 1.68 -14.38 -12.38
C LEU A 420 1.05 -13.86 -11.10
N SER A 421 0.85 -12.54 -10.97
CA SER A 421 0.16 -11.94 -9.81
C SER A 421 -1.31 -12.39 -9.66
N ALA A 422 -1.86 -13.03 -10.68
CA ALA A 422 -3.17 -13.69 -10.56
C ALA A 422 -3.15 -14.96 -9.69
N LEU A 423 -1.99 -15.60 -9.58
CA LEU A 423 -1.81 -16.83 -8.81
C LEU A 423 -1.11 -16.57 -7.46
N VAL A 424 -0.17 -15.65 -7.50
CA VAL A 424 0.63 -15.22 -6.34
C VAL A 424 0.28 -13.76 -6.12
N ASP A 425 -0.19 -13.40 -4.94
CA ASP A 425 -0.55 -12.02 -4.60
C ASP A 425 0.45 -11.01 -5.19
N ASN A 426 -0.02 -9.84 -5.63
CA ASN A 426 0.77 -8.82 -6.31
C ASN A 426 1.97 -8.30 -5.48
N ILE A 427 1.84 -8.27 -4.16
CA ILE A 427 2.85 -7.72 -3.25
C ILE A 427 4.16 -8.53 -3.26
N PRO A 428 4.15 -9.87 -3.06
CA PRO A 428 5.37 -10.68 -3.17
C PRO A 428 6.11 -10.50 -4.49
N ILE A 429 5.37 -10.43 -5.60
CA ILE A 429 5.95 -10.27 -6.94
C ILE A 429 6.61 -8.92 -7.08
N MET A 430 5.91 -7.83 -6.73
CA MET A 430 6.50 -6.50 -6.82
C MET A 430 7.71 -6.36 -5.91
N TYR A 431 7.65 -6.88 -4.68
CA TYR A 431 8.79 -6.85 -3.76
C TYR A 431 9.99 -7.64 -4.33
N ALA A 432 9.75 -8.82 -4.91
CA ALA A 432 10.80 -9.57 -5.57
C ALA A 432 11.45 -8.78 -6.72
N VAL A 433 10.65 -8.10 -7.57
CA VAL A 433 11.17 -7.25 -8.65
C VAL A 433 12.02 -6.10 -8.11
N LEU A 434 11.57 -5.45 -7.02
CA LEU A 434 12.35 -4.37 -6.38
C LEU A 434 13.68 -4.88 -5.82
N GLN A 435 13.69 -6.06 -5.20
CA GLN A 435 14.92 -6.68 -4.69
C GLN A 435 15.83 -7.21 -5.81
N MET A 436 15.28 -7.69 -6.93
CA MET A 436 16.05 -8.02 -8.15
C MET A 436 16.73 -6.77 -8.72
N SER A 437 16.11 -5.62 -8.55
CA SER A 437 16.55 -4.32 -9.09
C SER A 437 17.09 -4.41 -10.54
N PRO A 438 16.33 -4.99 -11.49
CA PRO A 438 16.82 -5.16 -12.85
C PRO A 438 17.12 -3.81 -13.51
N ALA A 439 18.11 -3.80 -14.39
CA ALA A 439 18.43 -2.62 -15.20
C ALA A 439 17.31 -2.38 -16.23
N MET A 440 16.36 -1.53 -15.86
CA MET A 440 15.19 -1.18 -16.67
C MET A 440 15.09 0.33 -16.83
N ASP A 441 14.59 0.76 -18.00
CA ASP A 441 14.20 2.14 -18.22
C ASP A 441 12.93 2.51 -17.43
N HIS A 442 12.63 3.78 -17.44
CA HIS A 442 11.50 4.32 -16.69
C HIS A 442 10.14 3.79 -17.18
N GLY A 443 9.98 3.60 -18.49
CA GLY A 443 8.80 3.01 -19.10
C GLY A 443 8.56 1.57 -18.61
N GLN A 444 9.62 0.81 -18.41
CA GLN A 444 9.55 -0.56 -17.90
C GLN A 444 9.17 -0.61 -16.40
N TRP A 445 9.64 0.35 -15.58
CA TRP A 445 9.20 0.48 -14.17
C TRP A 445 7.72 0.84 -14.08
N LEU A 446 7.23 1.72 -14.93
CA LEU A 446 5.79 2.01 -15.04
C LEU A 446 5.00 0.79 -15.54
N LEU A 447 5.57 0.01 -16.48
CA LEU A 447 4.93 -1.21 -17.01
C LEU A 447 4.77 -2.28 -15.92
N VAL A 448 5.82 -2.59 -15.17
CA VAL A 448 5.73 -3.60 -14.10
C VAL A 448 4.78 -3.16 -13.00
N THR A 449 4.75 -1.86 -12.68
CA THR A 449 3.81 -1.29 -11.72
C THR A 449 2.36 -1.47 -12.19
N LEU A 450 2.08 -1.16 -13.44
CA LEU A 450 0.77 -1.40 -14.06
C LEU A 450 0.41 -2.88 -14.03
N THR A 451 1.27 -3.73 -14.59
CA THR A 451 0.96 -5.14 -14.82
C THR A 451 0.77 -5.93 -13.53
N THR A 452 1.57 -5.68 -12.49
CA THR A 452 1.39 -6.30 -11.18
C THR A 452 0.14 -5.79 -10.46
N GLY A 453 -0.14 -4.48 -10.54
CA GLY A 453 -1.34 -3.90 -9.91
C GLY A 453 -2.65 -4.42 -10.53
N VAL A 454 -2.72 -4.54 -11.87
CA VAL A 454 -3.95 -5.00 -12.54
C VAL A 454 -4.02 -6.51 -12.74
N GLY A 455 -2.88 -7.21 -12.77
CA GLY A 455 -2.78 -8.63 -13.05
C GLY A 455 -3.51 -9.50 -12.02
N GLY A 456 -3.51 -9.09 -10.76
CA GLY A 456 -4.27 -9.74 -9.69
C GLY A 456 -5.76 -9.86 -9.97
N SER A 457 -6.31 -9.04 -10.88
CA SER A 457 -7.72 -9.11 -11.29
C SER A 457 -8.04 -10.29 -12.21
N LEU A 458 -7.06 -10.94 -12.84
CA LEU A 458 -7.29 -12.07 -13.75
C LEU A 458 -7.99 -13.23 -13.05
N LEU A 459 -7.69 -13.45 -11.77
CA LEU A 459 -8.38 -14.41 -10.91
C LEU A 459 -8.85 -13.72 -9.63
N SER A 460 -9.97 -14.19 -9.06
CA SER A 460 -10.52 -13.58 -7.83
C SER A 460 -9.62 -13.74 -6.61
N VAL A 461 -8.71 -14.71 -6.62
CA VAL A 461 -7.77 -14.98 -5.52
C VAL A 461 -6.45 -14.24 -5.67
N GLY A 462 -6.20 -13.63 -6.82
CA GLY A 462 -4.94 -12.94 -7.14
C GLY A 462 -4.82 -11.53 -6.55
N SER A 463 -5.86 -11.01 -5.90
CA SER A 463 -5.82 -9.71 -5.24
C SER A 463 -6.62 -9.68 -3.96
N ALA A 464 -6.20 -8.85 -3.00
CA ALA A 464 -6.92 -8.65 -1.74
C ALA A 464 -8.39 -8.22 -1.96
N ALA A 465 -8.66 -7.37 -2.96
CA ALA A 465 -10.00 -6.94 -3.36
C ALA A 465 -10.90 -8.11 -3.77
N GLY A 466 -10.37 -9.05 -4.55
CA GLY A 466 -11.09 -10.23 -5.00
C GLY A 466 -11.43 -11.19 -3.86
N VAL A 467 -10.46 -11.50 -3.01
CA VAL A 467 -10.63 -12.36 -1.83
C VAL A 467 -11.65 -11.77 -0.86
N ALA A 468 -11.56 -10.48 -0.57
CA ALA A 468 -12.49 -9.80 0.33
C ALA A 468 -13.93 -9.84 -0.17
N LEU A 469 -14.15 -9.62 -1.48
CA LEU A 469 -15.49 -9.71 -2.06
C LEU A 469 -16.03 -11.14 -2.11
N LEU A 470 -15.19 -12.16 -2.30
CA LEU A 470 -15.59 -13.57 -2.14
C LEU A 470 -16.13 -13.83 -0.73
N GLY A 471 -15.45 -13.32 0.29
CA GLY A 471 -15.87 -13.42 1.69
C GLY A 471 -17.16 -12.65 2.00
N ALA A 472 -17.30 -11.43 1.49
CA ALA A 472 -18.44 -10.55 1.74
C ALA A 472 -19.72 -10.97 1.01
N ALA A 473 -19.60 -11.42 -0.25
CA ALA A 473 -20.72 -11.78 -1.12
C ALA A 473 -20.99 -13.29 -1.17
N ARG A 474 -20.93 -13.95 -0.04
CA ARG A 474 -21.05 -15.41 0.11
C ARG A 474 -22.18 -16.02 -0.72
N GLY A 475 -21.83 -16.96 -1.60
CA GLY A 475 -22.76 -17.70 -2.46
C GLY A 475 -23.29 -16.93 -3.67
N GLN A 476 -23.17 -15.59 -3.73
CA GLN A 476 -23.61 -14.78 -4.87
C GLN A 476 -22.44 -14.42 -5.82
N TYR A 477 -21.24 -14.24 -5.28
CA TYR A 477 -20.01 -14.11 -6.02
C TYR A 477 -19.06 -15.25 -5.63
N THR A 478 -18.57 -16.00 -6.61
CA THR A 478 -17.75 -17.21 -6.41
C THR A 478 -16.55 -17.20 -7.35
N PHE A 479 -15.53 -18.00 -7.05
CA PHE A 479 -14.38 -18.19 -7.94
C PHE A 479 -14.81 -18.55 -9.37
N SER A 480 -15.75 -19.48 -9.53
CA SER A 480 -16.25 -19.88 -10.85
C SER A 480 -17.00 -18.78 -11.59
N SER A 481 -17.70 -17.90 -10.88
CA SER A 481 -18.36 -16.74 -11.49
C SER A 481 -17.36 -15.71 -12.00
N HIS A 482 -16.24 -15.53 -11.28
CA HIS A 482 -15.14 -14.69 -11.73
C HIS A 482 -14.41 -15.30 -12.93
N LEU A 483 -14.06 -16.58 -12.85
CA LEU A 483 -13.35 -17.32 -13.89
C LEU A 483 -14.07 -17.27 -15.25
N ARG A 484 -15.41 -17.21 -15.25
CA ARG A 484 -16.20 -17.04 -16.47
C ARG A 484 -15.86 -15.76 -17.22
N TRP A 485 -15.40 -14.71 -16.52
CA TRP A 485 -15.07 -13.41 -17.09
C TRP A 485 -13.56 -13.18 -17.26
N THR A 486 -12.72 -14.14 -16.85
CA THR A 486 -11.24 -14.02 -16.96
C THR A 486 -10.78 -13.72 -18.39
N TRP A 487 -11.45 -14.25 -19.42
CA TRP A 487 -11.14 -13.92 -20.81
C TRP A 487 -11.30 -12.43 -21.14
N ALA A 488 -12.36 -11.80 -20.63
CA ALA A 488 -12.59 -10.36 -20.84
C ALA A 488 -11.59 -9.52 -20.04
N ILE A 489 -11.26 -9.96 -18.82
CA ILE A 489 -10.24 -9.32 -17.97
C ILE A 489 -8.86 -9.45 -18.65
N ALA A 490 -8.54 -10.62 -19.22
CA ALA A 490 -7.31 -10.81 -19.98
C ALA A 490 -7.23 -9.89 -21.21
N LEU A 491 -8.35 -9.67 -21.93
CA LEU A 491 -8.39 -8.65 -22.99
C LEU A 491 -8.12 -7.24 -22.45
N GLY A 492 -8.67 -6.89 -21.28
CA GLY A 492 -8.39 -5.63 -20.61
C GLY A 492 -6.91 -5.51 -20.21
N TYR A 493 -6.33 -6.60 -19.71
CA TYR A 493 -4.91 -6.67 -19.36
C TYR A 493 -4.02 -6.40 -20.60
N VAL A 494 -4.27 -7.11 -21.70
CA VAL A 494 -3.54 -6.89 -22.97
C VAL A 494 -3.75 -5.47 -23.49
N ALA A 495 -4.98 -4.97 -23.46
CA ALA A 495 -5.29 -3.59 -23.87
C ALA A 495 -4.51 -2.57 -23.03
N SER A 496 -4.41 -2.76 -21.72
CA SER A 496 -3.66 -1.86 -20.84
C SER A 496 -2.16 -1.85 -21.16
N VAL A 497 -1.57 -3.01 -21.44
CA VAL A 497 -0.17 -3.13 -21.87
C VAL A 497 0.04 -2.40 -23.20
N LEU A 498 -0.81 -2.63 -24.20
CA LEU A 498 -0.71 -1.96 -25.51
C LEU A 498 -0.87 -0.45 -25.40
N VAL A 499 -1.84 0.02 -24.63
CA VAL A 499 -2.03 1.47 -24.38
C VAL A 499 -0.80 2.05 -23.68
N HIS A 500 -0.22 1.34 -22.70
CA HIS A 500 0.99 1.81 -22.03
C HIS A 500 2.17 1.91 -22.99
N LEU A 501 2.43 0.88 -23.79
CA LEU A 501 3.52 0.87 -24.77
C LEU A 501 3.37 1.97 -25.85
N THR A 502 2.15 2.34 -26.20
CA THR A 502 1.89 3.39 -27.19
C THR A 502 1.91 4.80 -26.61
N VAL A 503 1.19 5.03 -25.50
CA VAL A 503 1.06 6.36 -24.88
C VAL A 503 2.37 6.80 -24.20
N ASN A 504 3.08 5.86 -23.59
CA ASN A 504 4.32 6.10 -22.85
C ASN A 504 5.57 5.72 -23.63
N ALA A 505 5.49 5.56 -24.97
CA ALA A 505 6.60 5.13 -25.84
C ALA A 505 7.90 5.93 -25.63
N GLN A 506 7.79 7.22 -25.35
CA GLN A 506 8.93 8.12 -25.12
C GLN A 506 9.73 7.81 -23.82
N HIS A 507 9.20 7.00 -22.93
CA HIS A 507 9.83 6.63 -21.65
C HIS A 507 10.54 5.27 -21.71
N PHE A 508 10.42 4.58 -22.84
CA PHE A 508 11.21 3.41 -23.15
C PHE A 508 12.51 3.87 -23.82
N ALA A 509 13.65 3.44 -23.30
CA ALA A 509 14.92 3.67 -23.97
C ALA A 509 14.82 3.12 -25.40
N ALA A 510 15.27 3.90 -26.37
CA ALA A 510 15.41 3.38 -27.73
C ALA A 510 16.26 2.12 -27.62
N VAL A 511 15.69 0.97 -27.99
CA VAL A 511 16.47 -0.25 -28.09
C VAL A 511 17.57 0.06 -29.08
N ALA A 512 18.81 0.15 -28.60
CA ALA A 512 19.97 0.22 -29.49
C ALA A 512 19.94 -1.07 -30.30
N THR A 513 19.43 -0.95 -31.53
CA THR A 513 19.42 -2.01 -32.54
C THR A 513 20.83 -2.32 -33.02
#